data_51f4a08da4424c5e6f0e586cd31663d2
#
_entry.id   51f4a08da4424c5e6f0e586cd31663d2
#
_cell.length_a   1.000
_cell.length_b   1.000
_cell.length_c   1.000
_cell.angle_alpha   90.00
_cell.angle_beta   90.00
_cell.angle_gamma   90.00
#
_symmetry.space_group_name_H-M   'P 1'
#
loop_
_entity.id
_entity.type
_entity.pdbx_description
1 polymer ?
#
loop_
_entity_poly.entity_id
_entity_poly.type
_entity_poly.pdbx_seq_one_letter_code
_entity_poly.pdbx_strand_id
1 'polypeptide(L)'
;EIGVRLVGSEMCIRDSPMFGPTFANLSDLSTQNTIIITEGDHMGKIFFKDIYQRLRLNIFEYSFKEHDETIAYSLSVPFTSTLVFASIMKHQEAPGTTFKKHMDIARGLLSEDDYLLTEILFNPNTPDQVRGIQKQLSSLLDIIERKDSIKMKEYLTQVRKNIE
;
A
#
# COMPACT_ATOMS: atom_id res chain seq x y z
N GLU A 1 -0.97 -13.96 7.36
CA GLU A 1 0.22 -14.15 6.51
C GLU A 1 -0.18 -13.92 5.06
N ILE A 2 -0.10 -12.68 4.64
CA ILE A 2 -0.24 -12.34 3.22
C ILE A 2 1.12 -12.65 2.61
N GLY A 3 1.20 -13.68 1.81
CA GLY A 3 2.43 -14.12 1.17
C GLY A 3 3.25 -15.09 1.99
N VAL A 4 2.61 -16.06 2.66
CA VAL A 4 3.35 -17.19 3.22
C VAL A 4 4.08 -17.90 2.09
N ARG A 5 5.40 -17.71 2.06
CA ARG A 5 6.29 -18.71 1.50
C ARG A 5 6.08 -20.00 2.28
N LEU A 6 5.13 -20.78 1.88
CA LEU A 6 5.16 -22.23 2.18
C LEU A 6 6.35 -22.79 1.39
N VAL A 7 7.54 -22.53 1.91
CA VAL A 7 8.78 -23.14 1.49
C VAL A 7 8.74 -24.56 2.05
N GLY A 8 8.46 -25.53 1.21
CA GLY A 8 8.60 -26.92 1.62
C GLY A 8 7.81 -27.97 0.87
N SER A 9 7.07 -27.64 -0.18
CA SER A 9 6.51 -28.65 -1.08
C SER A 9 6.30 -28.07 -2.48
N GLU A 10 6.34 -28.90 -3.48
CA GLU A 10 6.27 -28.58 -4.91
C GLU A 10 4.95 -27.90 -5.37
N MET A 11 4.04 -27.57 -4.47
CA MET A 11 2.80 -26.84 -4.73
C MET A 11 2.88 -25.42 -4.14
N CYS A 12 3.56 -24.52 -4.81
CA CYS A 12 3.53 -23.11 -4.47
C CYS A 12 2.25 -22.47 -5.02
N ILE A 13 1.17 -22.56 -4.25
CA ILE A 13 -0.01 -21.72 -4.47
C ILE A 13 0.37 -20.30 -4.02
N ARG A 14 0.29 -19.33 -4.93
CA ARG A 14 0.64 -17.96 -4.64
C ARG A 14 -0.47 -17.05 -5.14
N ASP A 15 -1.15 -16.47 -4.20
CA ASP A 15 -2.15 -15.43 -4.39
C ASP A 15 -1.94 -14.34 -3.36
N SER A 16 -2.42 -13.15 -3.66
CA SER A 16 -2.29 -11.99 -2.79
C SER A 16 -3.58 -11.18 -2.81
N PRO A 17 -4.47 -11.38 -1.83
CA PRO A 17 -5.56 -10.44 -1.58
C PRO A 17 -4.97 -9.07 -1.25
N MET A 18 -5.41 -8.02 -1.99
CA MET A 18 -4.90 -6.66 -1.85
C MET A 18 -5.65 -5.85 -0.80
N PHE A 19 -6.30 -6.53 0.15
CA PHE A 19 -6.99 -5.93 1.29
C PHE A 19 -6.58 -6.64 2.58
N GLY A 20 -6.27 -5.85 3.60
CA GLY A 20 -5.85 -6.38 4.90
C GLY A 20 -7.01 -6.98 5.69
N PRO A 21 -6.72 -7.73 6.78
CA PRO A 21 -7.72 -8.31 7.68
C PRO A 21 -8.73 -7.28 8.20
N THR A 22 -8.32 -6.03 8.37
CA THR A 22 -9.16 -4.91 8.80
C THR A 22 -10.36 -4.68 7.88
N PHE A 23 -10.23 -5.02 6.59
CA PHE A 23 -11.28 -4.87 5.58
C PHE A 23 -11.89 -6.20 5.12
N ALA A 24 -11.48 -7.33 5.69
CA ALA A 24 -11.95 -8.66 5.30
C ALA A 24 -13.43 -8.93 5.71
N ASN A 25 -13.98 -8.15 6.60
CA ASN A 25 -15.37 -8.26 7.08
C ASN A 25 -16.37 -7.38 6.33
N LEU A 26 -15.97 -6.78 5.21
CA LEU A 26 -16.90 -6.06 4.34
C LEU A 26 -17.96 -7.01 3.78
N SER A 27 -19.21 -6.59 3.80
CA SER A 27 -20.34 -7.37 3.26
C SER A 27 -20.32 -7.47 1.73
N ASP A 28 -19.63 -6.57 1.06
CA ASP A 28 -19.43 -6.56 -0.39
C ASP A 28 -17.95 -6.39 -0.73
N LEU A 29 -17.38 -7.42 -1.35
CA LEU A 29 -15.98 -7.45 -1.76
C LEU A 29 -15.79 -7.06 -3.24
N SER A 30 -16.83 -6.66 -3.96
CA SER A 30 -16.78 -6.38 -5.41
C SER A 30 -15.85 -5.20 -5.78
N THR A 31 -15.52 -4.36 -4.81
CA THR A 31 -14.56 -3.25 -4.98
C THR A 31 -13.13 -3.65 -4.60
N GLN A 32 -12.93 -4.85 -4.05
CA GLN A 32 -11.62 -5.31 -3.59
C GLN A 32 -10.88 -6.04 -4.71
N ASN A 33 -9.56 -5.97 -4.66
CA ASN A 33 -8.68 -6.55 -5.65
C ASN A 33 -7.94 -7.75 -5.08
N THR A 34 -7.62 -8.73 -5.94
CA THR A 34 -6.73 -9.83 -5.63
C THR A 34 -5.80 -10.10 -6.81
N ILE A 35 -4.60 -10.55 -6.51
CA ILE A 35 -3.59 -10.90 -7.51
C ILE A 35 -3.37 -12.41 -7.45
N ILE A 36 -3.37 -13.05 -8.62
CA ILE A 36 -2.96 -14.44 -8.82
C ILE A 36 -1.61 -14.42 -9.53
N ILE A 37 -0.62 -15.08 -8.95
CA ILE A 37 0.73 -15.13 -9.51
C ILE A 37 0.76 -16.13 -10.68
N THR A 38 1.22 -15.66 -11.85
CA THR A 38 1.22 -16.44 -13.10
C THR A 38 2.15 -17.65 -13.05
N GLU A 39 3.26 -17.55 -12.30
CA GLU A 39 4.23 -18.65 -12.08
C GLU A 39 3.80 -19.66 -11.00
N GLY A 40 2.65 -19.45 -10.36
CA GLY A 40 2.11 -20.38 -9.36
C GLY A 40 1.62 -21.68 -9.96
N ASP A 41 1.34 -22.67 -9.08
CA ASP A 41 0.76 -23.96 -9.47
C ASP A 41 -0.54 -23.81 -10.25
N HIS A 42 -0.70 -24.60 -11.31
CA HIS A 42 -1.86 -24.52 -12.20
C HIS A 42 -3.19 -24.83 -11.49
N MET A 43 -3.21 -25.89 -10.69
CA MET A 43 -4.43 -26.30 -9.96
C MET A 43 -4.79 -25.31 -8.87
N GLY A 44 -3.79 -24.79 -8.16
CA GLY A 44 -3.96 -23.75 -7.16
C GLY A 44 -4.55 -22.48 -7.76
N LYS A 45 -4.04 -22.04 -8.92
CA LYS A 45 -4.58 -20.88 -9.64
C LYS A 45 -6.06 -21.07 -10.01
N ILE A 46 -6.44 -22.23 -10.53
CA ILE A 46 -7.85 -22.53 -10.87
C ILE A 46 -8.71 -22.46 -9.61
N PHE A 47 -8.27 -23.09 -8.52
CA PHE A 47 -9.00 -23.14 -7.26
C PHE A 47 -9.25 -21.72 -6.67
N PHE A 48 -8.19 -20.93 -6.53
CA PHE A 48 -8.34 -19.58 -6.00
C PHE A 48 -9.11 -18.64 -6.93
N LYS A 49 -8.93 -18.78 -8.25
CA LYS A 49 -9.72 -18.02 -9.22
C LYS A 49 -11.22 -18.29 -9.09
N ASP A 50 -11.63 -19.54 -8.91
CA ASP A 50 -13.05 -19.90 -8.66
C ASP A 50 -13.56 -19.28 -7.36
N ILE A 51 -12.80 -19.36 -6.27
CA ILE A 51 -13.17 -18.74 -4.98
C ILE A 51 -13.36 -17.23 -5.13
N TYR A 52 -12.38 -16.54 -5.71
CA TYR A 52 -12.41 -15.09 -5.85
C TYR A 52 -13.51 -14.60 -6.79
N GLN A 53 -13.83 -15.36 -7.85
CA GLN A 53 -14.97 -15.08 -8.71
C GLN A 53 -16.30 -15.20 -7.96
N ARG A 54 -16.46 -16.22 -7.12
CA ARG A 54 -17.66 -16.38 -6.26
C ARG A 54 -17.81 -15.26 -5.23
N LEU A 55 -16.69 -14.75 -4.72
CA LEU A 55 -16.63 -13.59 -3.83
C LEU A 55 -16.75 -12.25 -4.57
N ARG A 56 -16.82 -12.27 -5.91
CA ARG A 56 -16.90 -11.10 -6.78
C ARG A 56 -15.72 -10.14 -6.70
N LEU A 57 -14.54 -10.64 -6.32
CA LEU A 57 -13.31 -9.86 -6.30
C LEU A 57 -12.85 -9.51 -7.72
N ASN A 58 -12.18 -8.37 -7.87
CA ASN A 58 -11.46 -8.05 -9.10
C ASN A 58 -10.15 -8.84 -9.13
N ILE A 59 -9.99 -9.71 -10.11
CA ILE A 59 -8.84 -10.62 -10.22
C ILE A 59 -7.85 -10.06 -11.24
N PHE A 60 -6.59 -9.90 -10.83
CA PHE A 60 -5.47 -9.55 -11.67
C PHE A 60 -4.47 -10.71 -11.71
N GLU A 61 -3.83 -10.91 -12.84
CA GLU A 61 -2.79 -11.93 -13.01
C GLU A 61 -1.45 -11.23 -13.23
N TYR A 62 -0.49 -11.41 -12.31
CA TYR A 62 0.83 -10.79 -12.35
C TYR A 62 1.92 -11.85 -12.24
N SER A 63 3.07 -11.58 -12.84
CA SER A 63 4.33 -12.25 -12.50
C SER A 63 4.78 -11.87 -11.09
N PHE A 64 5.71 -12.62 -10.51
CA PHE A 64 6.34 -12.23 -9.23
C PHE A 64 6.91 -10.83 -9.27
N LYS A 65 7.58 -10.49 -10.37
CA LYS A 65 8.19 -9.18 -10.53
C LYS A 65 7.14 -8.07 -10.52
N GLU A 66 6.09 -8.20 -11.31
CA GLU A 66 5.00 -7.22 -11.37
C GLU A 66 4.28 -7.09 -10.01
N HIS A 67 4.09 -8.21 -9.31
CA HIS A 67 3.54 -8.21 -7.96
C HIS A 67 4.43 -7.40 -7.00
N ASP A 68 5.74 -7.69 -6.95
CA ASP A 68 6.66 -7.03 -6.03
C ASP A 68 6.79 -5.53 -6.34
N GLU A 69 6.81 -5.14 -7.62
CA GLU A 69 6.78 -3.75 -8.04
C GLU A 69 5.47 -3.05 -7.62
N THR A 70 4.33 -3.74 -7.78
CA THR A 70 3.01 -3.23 -7.37
C THR A 70 2.93 -3.05 -5.85
N ILE A 71 3.38 -4.03 -5.06
CA ILE A 71 3.40 -3.96 -3.59
C ILE A 71 4.30 -2.81 -3.12
N ALA A 72 5.49 -2.67 -3.70
CA ALA A 72 6.39 -1.57 -3.35
C ALA A 72 5.77 -0.19 -3.61
N TYR A 73 4.99 -0.04 -4.66
CA TYR A 73 4.31 1.21 -4.94
C TYR A 73 3.03 1.40 -4.11
N SER A 74 2.12 0.42 -4.15
CA SER A 74 0.77 0.56 -3.60
C SER A 74 0.68 0.44 -2.08
N LEU A 75 1.63 -0.26 -1.45
CA LEU A 75 1.69 -0.41 0.01
C LEU A 75 2.85 0.37 0.64
N SER A 76 4.07 0.23 0.11
CA SER A 76 5.23 0.86 0.76
C SER A 76 5.19 2.38 0.73
N VAL A 77 4.62 3.00 -0.33
CA VAL A 77 4.45 4.47 -0.40
C VAL A 77 3.51 4.99 0.70
N PRO A 78 2.24 4.51 0.79
CA PRO A 78 1.35 4.97 1.86
C PRO A 78 1.84 4.56 3.25
N PHE A 79 2.39 3.36 3.44
CA PHE A 79 2.92 2.91 4.72
C PHE A 79 4.06 3.79 5.20
N THR A 80 5.06 4.04 4.37
CA THR A 80 6.19 4.93 4.71
C THR A 80 5.70 6.33 5.05
N SER A 81 4.78 6.89 4.25
CA SER A 81 4.24 8.23 4.50
C SER A 81 3.49 8.30 5.84
N THR A 82 2.71 7.27 6.15
CA THR A 82 1.97 7.16 7.42
C THR A 82 2.90 6.96 8.62
N LEU A 83 3.95 6.13 8.49
CA LEU A 83 4.94 5.93 9.55
C LEU A 83 5.73 7.21 9.84
N VAL A 84 6.16 7.94 8.80
CA VAL A 84 6.83 9.23 8.98
C VAL A 84 5.90 10.24 9.65
N PHE A 85 4.64 10.33 9.22
CA PHE A 85 3.64 11.15 9.90
C PHE A 85 3.48 10.76 11.37
N ALA A 86 3.30 9.47 11.67
CA ALA A 86 3.14 8.98 13.03
C ALA A 86 4.37 9.24 13.92
N SER A 87 5.59 9.16 13.35
CA SER A 87 6.84 9.36 14.10
C SER A 87 7.04 10.79 14.60
N ILE A 88 6.43 11.79 13.94
CA ILE A 88 6.50 13.20 14.34
C ILE A 88 5.28 13.68 15.11
N MET A 89 4.31 12.79 15.34
CA MET A 89 3.06 13.13 16.02
C MET A 89 3.28 13.53 17.47
N LYS A 90 2.53 14.53 17.91
CA LYS A 90 2.43 14.94 19.32
C LYS A 90 0.97 15.04 19.71
N HIS A 91 0.71 14.83 21.01
CA HIS A 91 -0.63 15.00 21.55
C HIS A 91 -1.19 16.39 21.22
N GLN A 92 -2.44 16.43 20.78
CA GLN A 92 -3.19 17.67 20.50
C GLN A 92 -4.49 17.66 21.30
N GLU A 93 -4.74 18.72 22.07
CA GLU A 93 -5.98 18.87 22.85
C GLU A 93 -7.19 19.15 21.93
N ALA A 94 -6.98 19.91 20.84
CA ALA A 94 -8.03 20.31 19.90
C ALA A 94 -7.64 19.96 18.44
N PRO A 95 -7.56 18.68 18.08
CA PRO A 95 -7.15 18.26 16.76
C PRO A 95 -8.22 18.58 15.71
N GLY A 96 -7.80 19.17 14.57
CA GLY A 96 -8.67 19.39 13.42
C GLY A 96 -9.09 18.08 12.72
N THR A 97 -10.10 18.13 11.86
CA THR A 97 -10.66 16.95 11.18
C THR A 97 -9.63 16.20 10.35
N THR A 98 -8.80 16.91 9.58
CA THR A 98 -7.75 16.29 8.75
C THR A 98 -6.75 15.52 9.61
N PHE A 99 -6.31 16.11 10.73
CA PHE A 99 -5.40 15.46 11.66
C PHE A 99 -6.01 14.17 12.26
N LYS A 100 -7.30 14.21 12.67
CA LYS A 100 -8.01 13.01 13.17
C LYS A 100 -8.04 11.90 12.15
N LYS A 101 -8.35 12.20 10.88
CA LYS A 101 -8.37 11.20 9.80
C LYS A 101 -7.00 10.57 9.57
N HIS A 102 -5.92 11.35 9.58
CA HIS A 102 -4.55 10.81 9.48
C HIS A 102 -4.18 9.93 10.68
N MET A 103 -4.64 10.32 11.87
CA MET A 103 -4.48 9.49 13.08
C MET A 103 -5.19 8.15 12.95
N ASP A 104 -6.39 8.13 12.41
CA ASP A 104 -7.16 6.90 12.27
C ASP A 104 -6.49 5.96 11.24
N ILE A 105 -5.95 6.50 10.16
CA ILE A 105 -5.12 5.75 9.21
C ILE A 105 -3.87 5.19 9.90
N ALA A 106 -3.16 6.01 10.68
CA ALA A 106 -1.96 5.57 11.39
C ALA A 106 -2.26 4.49 12.44
N ARG A 107 -3.36 4.60 13.18
CA ARG A 107 -3.80 3.57 14.12
C ARG A 107 -4.13 2.26 13.41
N GLY A 108 -4.85 2.32 12.29
CA GLY A 108 -5.14 1.15 11.46
C GLY A 108 -3.86 0.45 11.02
N LEU A 109 -2.92 1.20 10.44
CA LEU A 109 -1.64 0.65 9.99
C LEU A 109 -0.84 0.02 11.15
N LEU A 110 -0.71 0.73 12.27
CA LEU A 110 0.08 0.26 13.43
C LEU A 110 -0.64 -0.81 14.27
N SER A 111 -1.86 -1.20 13.92
CA SER A 111 -2.54 -2.38 14.48
C SER A 111 -2.24 -3.68 13.74
N GLU A 112 -1.58 -3.59 12.59
CA GLU A 112 -1.12 -4.77 11.84
C GLU A 112 0.09 -5.41 12.53
N ASP A 113 0.36 -6.67 12.19
CA ASP A 113 1.50 -7.41 12.73
C ASP A 113 2.84 -6.83 12.27
N ASP A 114 3.78 -6.66 13.19
CA ASP A 114 5.11 -6.10 12.93
C ASP A 114 5.88 -6.88 11.85
N TYR A 115 5.70 -8.21 11.79
CA TYR A 115 6.32 -9.03 10.77
C TYR A 115 5.78 -8.68 9.38
N LEU A 116 4.46 -8.54 9.25
CA LEU A 116 3.81 -8.15 7.99
C LEU A 116 4.30 -6.78 7.52
N LEU A 117 4.32 -5.79 8.42
CA LEU A 117 4.82 -4.45 8.10
C LEU A 117 6.29 -4.48 7.65
N THR A 118 7.10 -5.27 8.33
CA THR A 118 8.52 -5.44 8.00
C THR A 118 8.71 -6.06 6.62
N GLU A 119 8.00 -7.14 6.29
CA GLU A 119 8.10 -7.81 4.99
C GLU A 119 7.69 -6.88 3.83
N ILE A 120 6.63 -6.10 4.01
CA ILE A 120 6.20 -5.12 3.01
C ILE A 120 7.24 -4.02 2.82
N LEU A 121 7.77 -3.48 3.91
CA LEU A 121 8.75 -2.38 3.84
C LEU A 121 10.14 -2.83 3.39
N PHE A 122 10.48 -4.11 3.58
CA PHE A 122 11.75 -4.70 3.13
C PHE A 122 11.69 -5.25 1.69
N ASN A 123 10.59 -5.03 0.99
CA ASN A 123 10.52 -5.34 -0.43
C ASN A 123 11.69 -4.67 -1.18
N PRO A 124 12.40 -5.37 -2.08
CA PRO A 124 13.59 -4.85 -2.77
C PRO A 124 13.39 -3.53 -3.52
N ASN A 125 12.15 -3.26 -3.97
CA ASN A 125 11.81 -2.04 -4.71
C ASN A 125 11.38 -0.88 -3.79
N THR A 126 11.14 -1.12 -2.50
CA THR A 126 10.73 -0.08 -1.53
C THR A 126 11.74 1.07 -1.39
N PRO A 127 13.06 0.83 -1.33
CA PRO A 127 14.02 1.93 -1.18
C PRO A 127 13.92 3.00 -2.27
N ASP A 128 13.61 2.62 -3.51
CA ASP A 128 13.45 3.58 -4.60
C ASP A 128 12.18 4.42 -4.45
N GLN A 129 11.10 3.82 -3.97
CA GLN A 129 9.85 4.54 -3.64
C GLN A 129 10.10 5.54 -2.51
N VAL A 130 10.80 5.14 -1.45
CA VAL A 130 11.12 6.02 -0.32
C VAL A 130 12.02 7.19 -0.74
N ARG A 131 13.01 6.95 -1.60
CA ARG A 131 13.83 8.04 -2.20
C ARG A 131 12.96 9.00 -3.01
N GLY A 132 11.96 8.49 -3.74
CA GLY A 132 10.97 9.31 -4.44
C GLY A 132 10.21 10.23 -3.49
N ILE A 133 9.70 9.71 -2.37
CA ILE A 133 9.02 10.49 -1.32
C ILE A 133 9.96 11.55 -0.76
N GLN A 134 11.19 11.18 -0.41
CA GLN A 134 12.20 12.11 0.12
C GLN A 134 12.48 13.27 -0.84
N LYS A 135 12.62 12.97 -2.14
CA LYS A 135 12.82 13.99 -3.18
C LYS A 135 11.64 14.95 -3.25
N GLN A 136 10.39 14.43 -3.25
CA GLN A 136 9.19 15.27 -3.29
C GLN A 136 9.05 16.12 -2.03
N LEU A 137 9.35 15.56 -0.86
CA LEU A 137 9.34 16.30 0.41
C LEU A 137 10.36 17.44 0.40
N SER A 138 11.58 17.21 -0.10
CA SER A 138 12.63 18.23 -0.23
C SER A 138 12.20 19.34 -1.19
N SER A 139 11.58 19.01 -2.32
CA SER A 139 11.04 20.00 -3.27
C SER A 139 9.93 20.84 -2.65
N LEU A 140 9.03 20.23 -1.92
CA LEU A 140 7.95 20.93 -1.22
C LEU A 140 8.50 21.85 -0.13
N LEU A 141 9.49 21.40 0.63
CA LEU A 141 10.16 22.19 1.65
C LEU A 141 10.80 23.45 1.05
N ASP A 142 11.53 23.34 -0.08
CA ASP A 142 12.13 24.50 -0.76
C ASP A 142 11.07 25.54 -1.17
N ILE A 143 9.92 25.09 -1.69
CA ILE A 143 8.81 25.99 -2.04
C ILE A 143 8.26 26.71 -0.80
N ILE A 144 8.10 25.99 0.31
CA ILE A 144 7.57 26.51 1.58
C ILE A 144 8.54 27.54 2.17
N GLU A 145 9.83 27.23 2.25
CA GLU A 145 10.86 28.11 2.81
C GLU A 145 10.98 29.41 2.03
N ARG A 146 10.92 29.33 0.69
CA ARG A 146 10.96 30.51 -0.19
C ARG A 146 9.64 31.26 -0.26
N LYS A 147 8.55 30.69 0.28
CA LYS A 147 7.19 31.24 0.17
C LYS A 147 6.78 31.53 -1.28
N ASP A 148 7.25 30.69 -2.22
CA ASP A 148 7.02 30.86 -3.65
C ASP A 148 5.58 30.43 -4.02
N SER A 149 4.69 31.40 -4.06
CA SER A 149 3.28 31.18 -4.35
C SER A 149 3.02 30.70 -5.78
N ILE A 150 3.89 31.04 -6.74
CA ILE A 150 3.75 30.62 -8.13
C ILE A 150 4.09 29.13 -8.23
N LYS A 151 5.26 28.74 -7.76
CA LYS A 151 5.67 27.33 -7.72
C LYS A 151 4.73 26.46 -6.88
N MET A 152 4.19 26.99 -5.79
CA MET A 152 3.20 26.25 -5.00
C MET A 152 1.94 25.96 -5.81
N LYS A 153 1.43 26.90 -6.62
CA LYS A 153 0.27 26.66 -7.49
C LYS A 153 0.58 25.61 -8.57
N GLU A 154 1.75 25.68 -9.17
CA GLU A 154 2.20 24.69 -10.16
C GLU A 154 2.29 23.29 -9.53
N TYR A 155 2.94 23.18 -8.38
CA TYR A 155 3.05 21.94 -7.62
C TYR A 155 1.67 21.36 -7.29
N LEU A 156 0.76 22.14 -6.73
CA LEU A 156 -0.60 21.69 -6.40
C LEU A 156 -1.39 21.27 -7.64
N THR A 157 -1.20 21.95 -8.77
CA THR A 157 -1.83 21.57 -10.04
C THR A 157 -1.34 20.20 -10.50
N GLN A 158 -0.03 19.94 -10.40
CA GLN A 158 0.53 18.64 -10.75
C GLN A 158 0.04 17.53 -9.82
N VAL A 159 0.00 17.77 -8.51
CA VAL A 159 -0.47 16.78 -7.52
C VAL A 159 -1.94 16.42 -7.75
N ARG A 160 -2.79 17.39 -8.11
CA ARG A 160 -4.21 17.11 -8.44
C ARG A 160 -4.34 16.15 -9.61
N LYS A 161 -3.54 16.32 -10.66
CA LYS A 161 -3.54 15.41 -11.83
C LYS A 161 -3.14 13.97 -11.48
N ASN A 162 -2.34 13.79 -10.42
CA ASN A 162 -1.91 12.45 -10.01
C ASN A 162 -3.02 11.66 -9.30
N ILE A 163 -4.09 12.31 -8.87
CA ILE A 163 -5.21 11.69 -8.13
C ILE A 163 -6.53 11.70 -8.90
N GLU A 164 -6.56 12.25 -10.11
CA GLU A 164 -7.66 12.15 -11.09
C GLU A 164 -7.57 10.82 -11.87
#